data_79a2a92444a3e21eb5dee514d8d94848
#
_entry.id   79a2a92444a3e21eb5dee514d8d94848
#
_cell.length_a   1.000
_cell.length_b   1.000
_cell.length_c   1.000
_cell.angle_alpha   90.00
_cell.angle_beta   90.00
_cell.angle_gamma   90.00
#
_symmetry.space_group_name_H-M   'P 1'
#
loop_
_entity.id
_entity.type
_entity.pdbx_description
1 polymer ?
#
loop_
_entity_poly.entity_id
_entity_poly.type
_entity_poly.pdbx_seq_one_letter_code
_entity_poly.pdbx_strand_id
1 'polypeptide(L)'
;MKVKTSLWKKTDHLAVAVSTGIDSMCLLYKLLNDLSHSYQSITCLHVNHGLRDASVEEERFIKQFCKQYQIPCYVKQLDLSETVEKGKSIQSEARDLRYQWFNEMMSKINADVLLTAHHLNDQLETIFYRVFTGRSTRNSLGMHECTERNHYFICRPLIETYKNDIKQYQTIHHVPFYEDESNHHNKYARNDIRNRLLPAIDENKDFKVEQLLKLKHWHDMQLQLTQRRISYFIEQHVNIHLNEERIQLSRASFNQLDEISKMILLDRLFEMLQLNKSFSEKNYNEWFEQIESKQSQIKIPLTEKWIIQIAYDKFIIMAHYEHSLLEEQIVTHPYTYQFGHYLITIHPVSYTHLRAHETLRY
;
A
#
# COMPACT_ATOMS: atom_id res chain seq x y z
N MET A 1 27.31 8.65 -11.22
CA MET A 1 26.12 8.11 -10.52
C MET A 1 26.03 8.73 -9.13
N LYS A 2 24.98 9.48 -8.81
CA LYS A 2 24.73 10.07 -7.49
C LYS A 2 23.98 9.07 -6.61
N VAL A 3 24.38 8.96 -5.34
CA VAL A 3 23.70 8.13 -4.33
C VAL A 3 23.37 9.01 -3.13
N LYS A 4 22.14 8.99 -2.67
CA LYS A 4 21.64 9.83 -1.56
C LYS A 4 21.94 9.16 -0.23
N THR A 5 23.10 9.44 0.34
CA THR A 5 23.58 8.83 1.60
C THR A 5 22.91 9.40 2.85
N SER A 6 22.16 10.51 2.74
CA SER A 6 21.38 11.09 3.84
C SER A 6 20.18 10.24 4.29
N LEU A 7 19.92 9.12 3.61
CA LEU A 7 18.80 8.24 3.89
C LEU A 7 19.11 7.19 4.97
N TRP A 8 20.35 7.15 5.48
CA TRP A 8 20.80 6.28 6.57
C TRP A 8 21.88 6.95 7.42
N LYS A 9 22.18 6.38 8.55
CA LYS A 9 23.21 6.84 9.47
C LYS A 9 24.48 5.99 9.35
N LYS A 10 25.60 6.53 9.80
CA LYS A 10 26.87 5.78 9.85
C LYS A 10 26.84 4.56 10.78
N THR A 11 25.92 4.53 11.71
CA THR A 11 25.71 3.45 12.67
C THR A 11 24.79 2.36 12.15
N ASP A 12 24.14 2.55 10.99
CA ASP A 12 23.14 1.64 10.50
C ASP A 12 23.76 0.43 9.82
N HIS A 13 23.09 -0.71 9.99
CA HIS A 13 23.31 -1.92 9.23
C HIS A 13 22.41 -1.88 7.97
N LEU A 14 23.03 -1.85 6.80
CA LEU A 14 22.35 -1.81 5.52
C LEU A 14 22.11 -3.21 4.96
N ALA A 15 20.90 -3.50 4.53
CA ALA A 15 20.61 -4.62 3.65
C ALA A 15 20.38 -4.09 2.22
N VAL A 16 20.97 -4.71 1.21
CA VAL A 16 20.80 -4.31 -0.19
C VAL A 16 20.04 -5.41 -0.94
N ALA A 17 18.88 -5.06 -1.49
CA ALA A 17 18.12 -5.96 -2.36
C ALA A 17 18.76 -5.96 -3.76
N VAL A 18 19.34 -7.09 -4.16
CA VAL A 18 20.09 -7.23 -5.41
C VAL A 18 19.39 -8.23 -6.33
N SER A 19 19.02 -7.76 -7.53
CA SER A 19 18.44 -8.57 -8.60
C SER A 19 19.46 -9.08 -9.62
N THR A 20 20.77 -8.86 -9.38
CA THR A 20 21.88 -9.05 -10.31
C THR A 20 21.92 -8.13 -11.54
N GLY A 21 20.83 -7.45 -11.85
CA GLY A 21 20.78 -6.45 -12.92
C GLY A 21 21.64 -5.21 -12.63
N ILE A 22 21.96 -4.47 -13.70
CA ILE A 22 22.90 -3.33 -13.69
C ILE A 22 22.65 -2.32 -12.56
N ASP A 23 21.39 -1.97 -12.25
CA ASP A 23 21.08 -0.94 -11.26
C ASP A 23 21.46 -1.37 -9.84
N SER A 24 21.08 -2.60 -9.49
CA SER A 24 21.33 -3.16 -8.16
C SER A 24 22.80 -3.48 -7.96
N MET A 25 23.47 -3.95 -9.01
CA MET A 25 24.91 -4.23 -8.95
C MET A 25 25.73 -2.95 -8.87
N CYS A 26 25.38 -1.89 -9.63
CA CYS A 26 26.05 -0.59 -9.51
C CYS A 26 25.84 0.06 -8.13
N LEU A 27 24.64 -0.08 -7.53
CA LEU A 27 24.39 0.41 -6.18
C LEU A 27 25.28 -0.34 -5.18
N LEU A 28 25.27 -1.67 -5.21
CA LEU A 28 26.07 -2.49 -4.30
C LEU A 28 27.56 -2.20 -4.45
N TYR A 29 28.07 -2.17 -5.70
CA TYR A 29 29.47 -1.88 -5.99
C TYR A 29 29.90 -0.52 -5.44
N LYS A 30 29.07 0.53 -5.66
CA LYS A 30 29.37 1.88 -5.18
C LYS A 30 29.35 1.98 -3.66
N LEU A 31 28.44 1.29 -2.98
CA LEU A 31 28.42 1.20 -1.53
C LEU A 31 29.72 0.58 -0.99
N LEU A 32 30.21 -0.50 -1.61
CA LEU A 32 31.39 -1.22 -1.18
C LEU A 32 32.69 -0.46 -1.43
N ASN A 33 32.83 0.20 -2.57
CA ASN A 33 34.10 0.82 -2.99
C ASN A 33 34.19 2.31 -2.64
N ASP A 34 33.08 3.09 -2.84
CA ASP A 34 33.12 4.55 -2.71
C ASP A 34 32.53 5.03 -1.37
N LEU A 35 31.56 4.29 -0.80
CA LEU A 35 30.69 4.75 0.29
C LEU A 35 30.79 3.87 1.55
N SER A 36 31.80 3.02 1.67
CA SER A 36 31.99 2.11 2.83
C SER A 36 32.07 2.85 4.17
N HIS A 37 32.49 4.11 4.16
CA HIS A 37 32.55 4.98 5.34
C HIS A 37 31.20 5.53 5.82
N SER A 38 30.11 5.31 5.08
CA SER A 38 28.78 5.91 5.33
C SER A 38 27.84 5.04 6.14
N TYR A 39 28.20 3.80 6.45
CA TYR A 39 27.37 2.84 7.20
C TYR A 39 28.26 1.98 8.11
N GLN A 40 27.63 1.22 9.03
CA GLN A 40 28.37 0.34 9.94
C GLN A 40 28.69 -1.02 9.31
N SER A 41 27.70 -1.64 8.70
CA SER A 41 27.81 -2.94 8.06
C SER A 41 26.83 -3.07 6.89
N ILE A 42 27.09 -4.03 6.00
CA ILE A 42 26.28 -4.24 4.80
C ILE A 42 26.04 -5.73 4.56
N THR A 43 24.82 -6.07 4.14
CA THR A 43 24.39 -7.44 3.80
C THR A 43 23.68 -7.42 2.45
N CYS A 44 23.94 -8.39 1.60
CA CYS A 44 23.26 -8.60 0.34
C CYS A 44 22.06 -9.54 0.52
N LEU A 45 20.89 -9.13 0.01
CA LEU A 45 19.67 -9.96 -0.06
C LEU A 45 19.30 -10.17 -1.53
N HIS A 46 19.31 -11.43 -1.97
CA HIS A 46 18.96 -11.82 -3.34
C HIS A 46 17.72 -12.72 -3.35
N VAL A 47 16.80 -12.46 -4.28
CA VAL A 47 15.62 -13.31 -4.49
C VAL A 47 15.72 -13.94 -5.87
N ASN A 48 15.82 -15.26 -5.87
CA ASN A 48 15.78 -16.09 -7.06
C ASN A 48 14.31 -16.47 -7.33
N HIS A 49 13.78 -16.05 -8.47
CA HIS A 49 12.37 -16.29 -8.83
C HIS A 49 12.10 -17.72 -9.35
N GLY A 50 13.13 -18.52 -9.61
CA GLY A 50 13.02 -19.92 -10.02
C GLY A 50 12.36 -20.16 -11.40
N LEU A 51 12.11 -19.08 -12.15
CA LEU A 51 11.33 -19.14 -13.41
C LEU A 51 12.16 -19.53 -14.65
N ARG A 52 13.51 -19.62 -14.52
CA ARG A 52 14.44 -19.81 -15.64
C ARG A 52 15.69 -20.54 -15.18
N ASP A 53 16.35 -21.26 -16.11
CA ASP A 53 17.66 -21.88 -15.88
C ASP A 53 18.75 -20.85 -15.52
N ALA A 54 18.67 -19.64 -16.10
CA ALA A 54 19.53 -18.50 -15.80
C ALA A 54 19.51 -18.09 -14.31
N SER A 55 18.43 -18.34 -13.59
CA SER A 55 18.30 -17.99 -12.16
C SER A 55 19.31 -18.69 -11.26
N VAL A 56 19.79 -19.87 -11.63
CA VAL A 56 20.84 -20.61 -10.91
C VAL A 56 22.22 -19.96 -11.11
N GLU A 57 22.47 -19.47 -12.31
CA GLU A 57 23.74 -18.77 -12.63
C GLU A 57 23.78 -17.39 -11.97
N GLU A 58 22.66 -16.66 -11.95
CA GLU A 58 22.52 -15.39 -11.23
C GLU A 58 22.80 -15.56 -9.73
N GLU A 59 22.27 -16.62 -9.12
CA GLU A 59 22.51 -16.93 -7.71
C GLU A 59 23.99 -17.26 -7.46
N ARG A 60 24.63 -18.04 -8.33
CA ARG A 60 26.05 -18.37 -8.24
C ARG A 60 26.91 -17.12 -8.37
N PHE A 61 26.58 -16.28 -9.34
CA PHE A 61 27.26 -15.01 -9.61
C PHE A 61 27.23 -14.09 -8.37
N ILE A 62 26.04 -13.82 -7.80
CA ILE A 62 25.95 -12.91 -6.66
C ILE A 62 26.64 -13.46 -5.40
N LYS A 63 26.57 -14.78 -5.17
CA LYS A 63 27.30 -15.42 -4.06
C LYS A 63 28.82 -15.28 -4.23
N GLN A 64 29.33 -15.46 -5.45
CA GLN A 64 30.75 -15.30 -5.74
C GLN A 64 31.19 -13.84 -5.57
N PHE A 65 30.40 -12.89 -6.06
CA PHE A 65 30.64 -11.46 -5.89
C PHE A 65 30.71 -11.08 -4.40
N CYS A 66 29.71 -11.47 -3.62
CA CYS A 66 29.68 -11.17 -2.18
C CYS A 66 30.84 -11.83 -1.43
N LYS A 67 31.25 -13.04 -1.81
CA LYS A 67 32.46 -13.71 -1.25
C LYS A 67 33.72 -12.93 -1.53
N GLN A 68 33.89 -12.38 -2.74
CA GLN A 68 35.04 -11.55 -3.10
C GLN A 68 35.16 -10.29 -2.24
N TYR A 69 34.00 -9.66 -1.93
CA TYR A 69 33.93 -8.46 -1.10
C TYR A 69 33.77 -8.75 0.40
N GLN A 70 33.78 -10.03 0.81
CA GLN A 70 33.65 -10.49 2.20
C GLN A 70 32.39 -9.97 2.90
N ILE A 71 31.27 -9.86 2.18
CA ILE A 71 29.97 -9.45 2.73
C ILE A 71 29.01 -10.64 2.84
N PRO A 72 28.15 -10.68 3.87
CA PRO A 72 27.10 -11.68 3.97
C PRO A 72 26.14 -11.61 2.79
N CYS A 73 25.75 -12.78 2.28
CA CYS A 73 24.78 -12.90 1.18
C CYS A 73 23.73 -13.95 1.55
N TYR A 74 22.48 -13.53 1.59
CA TYR A 74 21.33 -14.42 1.79
C TYR A 74 20.52 -14.50 0.51
N VAL A 75 20.14 -15.71 0.15
CA VAL A 75 19.38 -15.99 -1.06
C VAL A 75 18.09 -16.70 -0.70
N LYS A 76 16.98 -16.28 -1.31
CA LYS A 76 15.67 -16.95 -1.24
C LYS A 76 15.26 -17.40 -2.62
N GLN A 77 14.99 -18.67 -2.75
CA GLN A 77 14.28 -19.18 -3.93
C GLN A 77 12.76 -19.10 -3.66
N LEU A 78 12.02 -18.47 -4.58
CA LEU A 78 10.56 -18.41 -4.51
C LEU A 78 9.97 -19.62 -5.21
N ASP A 79 8.98 -20.23 -4.57
CA ASP A 79 8.12 -21.21 -5.21
C ASP A 79 6.83 -20.51 -5.67
N LEU A 80 6.66 -20.43 -6.99
CA LEU A 80 5.51 -19.80 -7.63
C LEU A 80 4.59 -20.83 -8.31
N SER A 81 4.80 -22.13 -8.09
CA SER A 81 4.05 -23.22 -8.71
C SER A 81 2.55 -23.12 -8.44
N GLU A 82 2.15 -22.91 -7.20
CA GLU A 82 0.73 -22.75 -6.84
C GLU A 82 0.08 -21.51 -7.47
N THR A 83 0.84 -20.44 -7.68
CA THR A 83 0.33 -19.18 -8.28
C THR A 83 0.00 -19.38 -9.75
N VAL A 84 0.83 -20.13 -10.46
CA VAL A 84 0.62 -20.51 -11.87
C VAL A 84 -0.64 -21.37 -12.01
N GLU A 85 -0.82 -22.35 -11.13
CA GLU A 85 -1.98 -23.24 -11.13
C GLU A 85 -3.30 -22.49 -10.84
N LYS A 86 -3.26 -21.49 -9.97
CA LYS A 86 -4.46 -20.70 -9.57
C LYS A 86 -4.78 -19.54 -10.53
N GLY A 87 -4.00 -19.33 -11.61
CA GLY A 87 -4.21 -18.26 -12.60
C GLY A 87 -4.11 -16.83 -12.04
N LYS A 88 -3.44 -16.65 -10.89
CA LYS A 88 -3.21 -15.33 -10.29
C LYS A 88 -2.09 -14.58 -11.02
N SER A 89 -2.00 -13.25 -10.78
CA SER A 89 -0.89 -12.45 -11.29
C SER A 89 0.43 -12.85 -10.62
N ILE A 90 1.26 -13.59 -11.35
CA ILE A 90 2.59 -14.04 -10.92
C ILE A 90 3.44 -12.87 -10.42
N GLN A 91 3.37 -11.70 -11.08
CA GLN A 91 4.14 -10.52 -10.70
C GLN A 91 3.73 -9.94 -9.34
N SER A 92 2.43 -9.92 -9.04
CA SER A 92 1.94 -9.44 -7.75
C SER A 92 2.35 -10.38 -6.63
N GLU A 93 2.11 -11.67 -6.80
CA GLU A 93 2.43 -12.70 -5.81
C GLU A 93 3.95 -12.78 -5.54
N ALA A 94 4.77 -12.79 -6.61
CA ALA A 94 6.22 -12.77 -6.47
C ALA A 94 6.72 -11.51 -5.74
N ARG A 95 6.04 -10.37 -5.95
CA ARG A 95 6.33 -9.14 -5.21
C ARG A 95 6.00 -9.30 -3.72
N ASP A 96 4.84 -9.83 -3.39
CA ASP A 96 4.37 -9.97 -2.01
C ASP A 96 5.26 -10.95 -1.23
N LEU A 97 5.55 -12.13 -1.80
CA LEU A 97 6.47 -13.11 -1.23
C LEU A 97 7.88 -12.55 -1.02
N ARG A 98 8.39 -11.75 -1.97
CA ARG A 98 9.67 -11.08 -1.86
C ARG A 98 9.71 -10.12 -0.68
N TYR A 99 8.70 -9.27 -0.51
CA TYR A 99 8.66 -8.32 0.60
C TYR A 99 8.40 -9.00 1.94
N GLN A 100 7.64 -10.09 1.97
CA GLN A 100 7.49 -10.92 3.15
C GLN A 100 8.86 -11.48 3.60
N TRP A 101 9.61 -12.06 2.68
CA TRP A 101 10.95 -12.57 3.01
C TRP A 101 11.92 -11.46 3.41
N PHE A 102 11.89 -10.30 2.77
CA PHE A 102 12.69 -9.18 3.22
C PHE A 102 12.36 -8.80 4.66
N ASN A 103 11.09 -8.74 5.03
CA ASN A 103 10.68 -8.42 6.39
C ASN A 103 11.21 -9.44 7.42
N GLU A 104 11.15 -10.73 7.10
CA GLU A 104 11.73 -11.80 7.92
C GLU A 104 13.25 -11.65 8.06
N MET A 105 13.93 -11.38 6.94
CA MET A 105 15.39 -11.24 6.94
C MET A 105 15.87 -10.00 7.67
N MET A 106 15.20 -8.85 7.50
CA MET A 106 15.55 -7.61 8.21
C MET A 106 15.51 -7.80 9.72
N SER A 107 14.51 -8.52 10.25
CA SER A 107 14.43 -8.90 11.66
C SER A 107 15.57 -9.86 12.05
N LYS A 108 15.82 -10.89 11.23
CA LYS A 108 16.80 -11.95 11.51
C LYS A 108 18.23 -11.41 11.59
N ILE A 109 18.60 -10.49 10.69
CA ILE A 109 19.96 -9.91 10.63
C ILE A 109 20.06 -8.60 11.41
N ASN A 110 18.98 -8.15 12.04
CA ASN A 110 18.86 -6.89 12.77
C ASN A 110 19.38 -5.70 11.93
N ALA A 111 18.89 -5.58 10.68
CA ALA A 111 19.25 -4.49 9.80
C ALA A 111 18.25 -3.32 9.91
N ASP A 112 18.80 -2.10 9.84
CA ASP A 112 18.03 -0.86 10.02
C ASP A 112 17.39 -0.37 8.72
N VAL A 113 18.08 -0.57 7.59
CA VAL A 113 17.65 -0.03 6.29
C VAL A 113 17.80 -1.06 5.18
N LEU A 114 16.72 -1.28 4.44
CA LEU A 114 16.72 -2.03 3.18
C LEU A 114 16.86 -1.06 2.01
N LEU A 115 17.93 -1.18 1.26
CA LEU A 115 18.17 -0.40 0.05
C LEU A 115 17.67 -1.12 -1.19
N THR A 116 16.95 -0.39 -2.06
CA THR A 116 16.53 -0.86 -3.38
C THR A 116 17.03 0.09 -4.46
N ALA A 117 17.40 -0.45 -5.62
CA ALA A 117 18.03 0.30 -6.70
C ALA A 117 17.02 0.99 -7.65
N HIS A 118 15.83 1.35 -7.17
CA HIS A 118 14.90 2.14 -7.97
C HIS A 118 15.50 3.51 -8.28
N HIS A 119 15.43 3.90 -9.55
CA HIS A 119 16.05 5.11 -10.07
C HIS A 119 15.01 6.09 -10.66
N LEU A 120 15.46 7.22 -11.22
CA LEU A 120 14.59 8.28 -11.70
C LEU A 120 13.62 7.81 -12.80
N ASN A 121 14.08 6.99 -13.74
CA ASN A 121 13.18 6.48 -14.78
C ASN A 121 12.05 5.60 -14.22
N ASP A 122 12.32 4.79 -13.15
CA ASP A 122 11.26 4.03 -12.45
C ASP A 122 10.28 4.97 -11.73
N GLN A 123 10.79 6.09 -11.21
CA GLN A 123 9.97 7.14 -10.61
C GLN A 123 9.01 7.75 -11.62
N LEU A 124 9.53 8.12 -12.79
CA LEU A 124 8.73 8.68 -13.88
C LEU A 124 7.70 7.68 -14.40
N GLU A 125 8.11 6.43 -14.61
CA GLU A 125 7.20 5.34 -14.98
C GLU A 125 6.03 5.25 -13.98
N THR A 126 6.34 5.30 -12.68
CA THR A 126 5.33 5.22 -11.63
C THR A 126 4.39 6.43 -11.63
N ILE A 127 4.92 7.65 -11.84
CA ILE A 127 4.12 8.87 -11.91
C ILE A 127 3.16 8.79 -13.10
N PHE A 128 3.67 8.53 -14.30
CA PHE A 128 2.82 8.44 -15.50
C PHE A 128 1.78 7.34 -15.39
N TYR A 129 2.18 6.15 -14.89
CA TYR A 129 1.24 5.06 -14.68
C TYR A 129 0.10 5.45 -13.73
N ARG A 130 0.40 6.10 -12.60
CA ARG A 130 -0.64 6.52 -11.64
C ARG A 130 -1.54 7.60 -12.20
N VAL A 131 -0.98 8.59 -12.89
CA VAL A 131 -1.74 9.66 -13.53
C VAL A 131 -2.68 9.12 -14.60
N PHE A 132 -2.19 8.28 -15.52
CA PHE A 132 -3.00 7.76 -16.62
C PHE A 132 -4.01 6.68 -16.20
N THR A 133 -3.81 6.02 -15.06
CA THR A 133 -4.76 5.03 -14.53
C THR A 133 -5.68 5.57 -13.44
N GLY A 134 -5.67 6.87 -13.17
CA GLY A 134 -6.50 7.51 -12.14
C GLY A 134 -6.17 7.10 -10.70
N ARG A 135 -4.93 6.65 -10.43
CA ARG A 135 -4.50 6.21 -9.10
C ARG A 135 -3.74 7.28 -8.31
N SER A 136 -3.88 8.54 -8.71
CA SER A 136 -3.10 9.65 -8.17
C SER A 136 -3.80 10.45 -7.09
N THR A 137 -5.11 10.38 -6.97
CA THR A 137 -5.90 11.30 -6.14
C THR A 137 -5.67 11.13 -4.64
N ARG A 138 -5.50 9.90 -4.16
CA ARG A 138 -5.40 9.55 -2.73
C ARG A 138 -4.03 9.08 -2.28
N ASN A 139 -3.11 8.89 -3.22
CA ASN A 139 -1.78 8.35 -2.97
C ASN A 139 -0.71 9.29 -3.55
N SER A 140 0.52 9.18 -3.07
CA SER A 140 1.66 9.85 -3.69
C SER A 140 1.68 9.60 -5.20
N LEU A 141 1.99 10.60 -6.00
CA LEU A 141 2.15 10.44 -7.46
C LEU A 141 3.24 9.45 -7.82
N GLY A 142 4.31 9.41 -7.05
CA GLY A 142 5.46 8.54 -7.30
C GLY A 142 5.82 7.66 -6.11
N MET A 143 7.02 7.13 -6.13
CA MET A 143 7.59 6.39 -5.00
C MET A 143 8.15 7.38 -3.96
N HIS A 144 8.09 7.03 -2.68
CA HIS A 144 8.78 7.74 -1.62
C HIS A 144 10.27 7.36 -1.61
N GLU A 145 11.13 8.30 -1.22
CA GLU A 145 12.56 8.03 -1.03
C GLU A 145 12.80 6.97 0.02
N CYS A 146 12.12 7.10 1.17
CA CYS A 146 12.06 6.09 2.22
C CYS A 146 10.61 5.77 2.56
N THR A 147 10.38 4.53 2.95
CA THR A 147 9.09 4.03 3.43
C THR A 147 9.35 3.28 4.73
N GLU A 148 8.70 3.69 5.80
CA GLU A 148 8.78 3.02 7.09
C GLU A 148 8.05 1.67 7.05
N ARG A 149 8.67 0.69 7.66
CA ARG A 149 8.12 -0.64 7.93
C ARG A 149 8.34 -0.93 9.42
N ASN A 150 7.65 -1.89 9.97
CA ASN A 150 7.57 -2.20 11.41
C ASN A 150 8.81 -1.80 12.25
N HIS A 151 10.01 -2.19 11.83
CA HIS A 151 11.26 -1.98 12.58
C HIS A 151 12.44 -1.55 11.68
N TYR A 152 12.21 -1.25 10.38
CA TYR A 152 13.22 -0.82 9.44
C TYR A 152 12.67 0.13 8.38
N PHE A 153 13.54 0.75 7.59
CA PHE A 153 13.18 1.61 6.47
C PHE A 153 13.53 0.97 5.14
N ILE A 154 12.65 1.09 4.15
CA ILE A 154 12.97 0.76 2.76
C ILE A 154 13.34 2.05 2.05
N CYS A 155 14.61 2.22 1.68
CA CYS A 155 15.11 3.44 1.06
C CYS A 155 15.54 3.22 -0.40
N ARG A 156 15.42 4.27 -1.21
CA ARG A 156 15.71 4.28 -2.66
C ARG A 156 16.74 5.34 -2.98
N PRO A 157 18.02 5.08 -2.72
CA PRO A 157 19.07 6.11 -2.81
C PRO A 157 19.36 6.58 -4.24
N LEU A 158 18.87 5.89 -5.27
CA LEU A 158 19.01 6.25 -6.68
C LEU A 158 17.78 6.92 -7.26
N ILE A 159 16.75 7.26 -6.46
CA ILE A 159 15.44 7.71 -6.92
C ILE A 159 15.50 9.00 -7.77
N GLU A 160 16.55 9.79 -7.62
CA GLU A 160 16.83 11.01 -8.40
C GLU A 160 17.97 10.82 -9.42
N THR A 161 18.48 9.62 -9.60
CA THR A 161 19.60 9.33 -10.51
C THR A 161 19.07 8.82 -11.83
N TYR A 162 19.54 9.37 -12.94
CA TYR A 162 19.16 8.91 -14.28
C TYR A 162 19.75 7.53 -14.58
N LYS A 163 19.00 6.74 -15.34
CA LYS A 163 19.46 5.43 -15.83
C LYS A 163 20.78 5.52 -16.61
N ASN A 164 20.95 6.59 -17.38
CA ASN A 164 22.19 6.81 -18.15
C ASN A 164 23.40 7.03 -17.24
N ASP A 165 23.25 7.70 -16.10
CA ASP A 165 24.34 7.86 -15.12
C ASP A 165 24.75 6.53 -14.51
N ILE A 166 23.79 5.62 -14.32
CA ILE A 166 24.08 4.26 -13.82
C ILE A 166 24.85 3.47 -14.87
N LYS A 167 24.42 3.54 -16.15
CA LYS A 167 25.12 2.88 -17.26
C LYS A 167 26.54 3.42 -17.42
N GLN A 168 26.74 4.74 -17.38
CA GLN A 168 28.07 5.35 -17.42
C GLN A 168 28.95 4.88 -16.26
N TYR A 169 28.42 4.85 -15.04
CA TYR A 169 29.13 4.36 -13.88
C TYR A 169 29.55 2.89 -14.07
N GLN A 170 28.63 2.03 -14.55
CA GLN A 170 28.92 0.64 -14.85
C GLN A 170 30.09 0.51 -15.85
N THR A 171 30.06 1.30 -16.95
CA THR A 171 31.08 1.25 -18.00
C THR A 171 32.45 1.72 -17.47
N ILE A 172 32.48 2.82 -16.71
CA ILE A 172 33.74 3.38 -16.16
C ILE A 172 34.38 2.41 -15.15
N HIS A 173 33.58 1.79 -14.31
CA HIS A 173 34.08 0.93 -13.22
C HIS A 173 34.05 -0.57 -13.56
N HIS A 174 33.63 -0.92 -14.78
CA HIS A 174 33.48 -2.30 -15.24
C HIS A 174 32.69 -3.17 -14.26
N VAL A 175 31.59 -2.61 -13.70
CA VAL A 175 30.77 -3.32 -12.71
C VAL A 175 30.14 -4.54 -13.36
N PRO A 176 30.39 -5.75 -12.84
CA PRO A 176 29.79 -6.95 -13.41
C PRO A 176 28.29 -7.02 -13.07
N PHE A 177 27.47 -7.46 -14.03
CA PHE A 177 26.03 -7.63 -13.86
C PHE A 177 25.51 -8.72 -14.80
N TYR A 178 24.30 -9.21 -14.55
CA TYR A 178 23.56 -10.11 -15.42
C TYR A 178 22.48 -9.34 -16.17
N GLU A 179 22.36 -9.58 -17.50
CA GLU A 179 21.34 -8.92 -18.31
C GLU A 179 20.05 -9.77 -18.34
N ASP A 180 18.92 -9.19 -17.95
CA ASP A 180 17.62 -9.87 -17.98
C ASP A 180 16.93 -9.64 -19.33
N GLU A 181 16.93 -10.65 -20.20
CA GLU A 181 16.31 -10.62 -21.52
C GLU A 181 14.78 -10.47 -21.51
N SER A 182 14.11 -10.66 -20.36
CA SER A 182 12.64 -10.61 -20.28
C SER A 182 12.01 -9.23 -20.35
N ASN A 183 12.80 -8.16 -20.36
CA ASN A 183 12.32 -6.78 -20.37
C ASN A 183 11.66 -6.33 -21.69
N HIS A 184 11.61 -7.18 -22.73
CA HIS A 184 11.20 -6.81 -24.09
C HIS A 184 9.72 -7.04 -24.43
N HIS A 185 8.88 -7.56 -23.54
CA HIS A 185 7.48 -7.82 -23.84
C HIS A 185 6.53 -6.69 -23.43
N ASN A 186 5.97 -5.96 -24.41
CA ASN A 186 5.07 -4.81 -24.25
C ASN A 186 3.62 -5.17 -23.87
N LYS A 187 3.39 -6.15 -22.99
CA LYS A 187 2.04 -6.63 -22.68
C LYS A 187 1.26 -5.77 -21.67
N TYR A 188 1.90 -4.78 -21.05
CA TYR A 188 1.33 -3.99 -19.95
C TYR A 188 1.58 -2.49 -20.14
N ALA A 189 0.66 -1.64 -19.67
CA ALA A 189 0.75 -0.16 -19.74
C ALA A 189 2.08 0.40 -19.22
N ARG A 190 2.68 -0.22 -18.18
CA ARG A 190 4.00 0.17 -17.67
C ARG A 190 5.13 -0.02 -18.68
N ASN A 191 5.10 -1.11 -19.45
CA ASN A 191 6.11 -1.37 -20.46
C ASN A 191 5.99 -0.38 -21.62
N ASP A 192 4.76 0.04 -21.97
CA ASP A 192 4.54 1.06 -23.00
C ASP A 192 5.08 2.43 -22.56
N ILE A 193 4.85 2.81 -21.31
CA ILE A 193 5.45 4.03 -20.70
C ILE A 193 6.98 3.94 -20.78
N ARG A 194 7.58 2.83 -20.35
CA ARG A 194 9.03 2.61 -20.31
C ARG A 194 9.68 2.65 -21.68
N ASN A 195 9.07 1.97 -22.66
CA ASN A 195 9.69 1.70 -23.96
C ASN A 195 9.34 2.75 -25.04
N ARG A 196 8.26 3.52 -24.86
CA ARG A 196 7.81 4.51 -25.84
C ARG A 196 7.73 5.92 -25.28
N LEU A 197 7.06 6.11 -24.13
CA LEU A 197 6.82 7.45 -23.59
C LEU A 197 8.09 8.07 -23.01
N LEU A 198 8.81 7.36 -22.13
CA LEU A 198 10.01 7.88 -21.49
C LEU A 198 11.12 8.20 -22.49
N PRO A 199 11.43 7.37 -23.50
CA PRO A 199 12.39 7.73 -24.52
C PRO A 199 11.99 8.99 -25.30
N ALA A 200 10.71 9.14 -25.66
CA ALA A 200 10.22 10.35 -26.36
C ALA A 200 10.34 11.64 -25.52
N ILE A 201 10.20 11.51 -24.18
CA ILE A 201 10.42 12.62 -23.25
C ILE A 201 11.91 12.96 -23.16
N ASP A 202 12.77 11.95 -23.06
CA ASP A 202 14.23 12.13 -22.96
C ASP A 202 14.84 12.73 -24.23
N GLU A 203 14.28 12.46 -25.40
CA GLU A 203 14.69 13.03 -26.69
C GLU A 203 14.30 14.51 -26.84
N ASN A 204 13.24 14.95 -26.14
CA ASN A 204 12.74 16.33 -26.25
C ASN A 204 13.45 17.26 -25.24
N LYS A 205 14.33 18.12 -25.75
CA LYS A 205 15.13 19.05 -24.95
C LYS A 205 14.30 20.13 -24.22
N ASP A 206 13.05 20.35 -24.64
CA ASP A 206 12.15 21.34 -24.03
C ASP A 206 11.43 20.76 -22.81
N PHE A 207 11.39 19.44 -22.67
CA PHE A 207 10.78 18.77 -21.52
C PHE A 207 11.74 18.72 -20.33
N LYS A 208 11.30 19.29 -19.23
CA LYS A 208 12.08 19.35 -17.98
C LYS A 208 11.47 18.43 -16.93
N VAL A 209 12.05 17.26 -16.80
CA VAL A 209 11.62 16.22 -15.82
C VAL A 209 11.59 16.76 -14.39
N GLU A 210 12.48 17.72 -14.07
CA GLU A 210 12.52 18.37 -12.76
C GLU A 210 11.21 19.11 -12.43
N GLN A 211 10.48 19.60 -13.42
CA GLN A 211 9.17 20.24 -13.19
C GLN A 211 8.12 19.20 -12.76
N LEU A 212 8.17 18.00 -13.33
CA LEU A 212 7.30 16.90 -12.94
C LEU A 212 7.60 16.43 -11.50
N LEU A 213 8.88 16.39 -11.12
CA LEU A 213 9.27 16.07 -9.73
C LEU A 213 8.83 17.15 -8.73
N LYS A 214 8.86 18.44 -9.13
CA LYS A 214 8.29 19.52 -8.31
C LYS A 214 6.79 19.39 -8.15
N LEU A 215 6.07 19.05 -9.22
CA LEU A 215 4.63 18.78 -9.16
C LEU A 215 4.32 17.62 -8.23
N LYS A 216 5.09 16.52 -8.34
CA LYS A 216 4.99 15.39 -7.40
C LYS A 216 5.18 15.85 -5.94
N HIS A 217 6.23 16.61 -5.68
CA HIS A 217 6.53 17.11 -4.33
C HIS A 217 5.38 17.96 -3.79
N TRP A 218 4.87 18.90 -4.59
CA TRP A 218 3.73 19.73 -4.22
C TRP A 218 2.49 18.89 -3.93
N HIS A 219 2.16 17.93 -4.79
CA HIS A 219 1.05 17.00 -4.58
C HIS A 219 1.20 16.22 -3.25
N ASP A 220 2.40 15.68 -2.97
CA ASP A 220 2.66 14.94 -1.75
C ASP A 220 2.51 15.81 -0.50
N MET A 221 2.91 17.09 -0.57
CA MET A 221 2.67 18.05 0.52
C MET A 221 1.18 18.30 0.75
N GLN A 222 0.38 18.48 -0.32
CA GLN A 222 -1.07 18.67 -0.20
C GLN A 222 -1.74 17.42 0.40
N LEU A 223 -1.32 16.24 -0.03
CA LEU A 223 -1.80 14.98 0.52
C LEU A 223 -1.49 14.85 2.03
N GLN A 224 -0.28 15.21 2.46
CA GLN A 224 0.09 15.20 3.88
C GLN A 224 -0.75 16.19 4.71
N LEU A 225 -1.01 17.39 4.18
CA LEU A 225 -1.87 18.37 4.85
C LEU A 225 -3.29 17.83 5.01
N THR A 226 -3.84 17.22 3.96
CA THR A 226 -5.16 16.58 4.00
C THR A 226 -5.19 15.44 5.02
N GLN A 227 -4.18 14.58 5.03
CA GLN A 227 -4.06 13.48 6.00
C GLN A 227 -4.02 13.98 7.46
N ARG A 228 -3.32 15.08 7.74
CA ARG A 228 -3.30 15.71 9.08
C ARG A 228 -4.68 16.26 9.46
N ARG A 229 -5.36 16.94 8.53
CA ARG A 229 -6.74 17.42 8.74
C ARG A 229 -7.68 16.27 9.05
N ILE A 230 -7.57 15.15 8.33
CA ILE A 230 -8.39 13.96 8.56
C ILE A 230 -8.05 13.29 9.89
N SER A 231 -6.78 13.25 10.34
CA SER A 231 -6.41 12.76 11.66
C SER A 231 -7.13 13.57 12.75
N TYR A 232 -7.08 14.90 12.66
CA TYR A 232 -7.77 15.78 13.60
C TYR A 232 -9.30 15.60 13.53
N PHE A 233 -9.87 15.46 12.33
CA PHE A 233 -11.29 15.21 12.17
C PHE A 233 -11.72 13.89 12.84
N ILE A 234 -10.93 12.83 12.70
CA ILE A 234 -11.19 11.54 13.35
C ILE A 234 -11.22 11.72 14.88
N GLU A 235 -10.24 12.39 15.45
CA GLU A 235 -10.16 12.63 16.88
C GLU A 235 -11.37 13.42 17.44
N GLN A 236 -11.92 14.36 16.67
CA GLN A 236 -12.99 15.24 17.12
C GLN A 236 -14.41 14.74 16.80
N HIS A 237 -14.58 13.96 15.72
CA HIS A 237 -15.90 13.69 15.16
C HIS A 237 -16.22 12.21 14.99
N VAL A 238 -15.27 11.29 15.24
CA VAL A 238 -15.45 9.87 14.99
C VAL A 238 -15.40 9.07 16.28
N ASN A 239 -16.45 8.33 16.56
CA ASN A 239 -16.51 7.38 17.67
C ASN A 239 -16.08 5.99 17.17
N ILE A 240 -15.01 5.46 17.73
CA ILE A 240 -14.40 4.19 17.30
C ILE A 240 -14.62 3.14 18.39
N HIS A 241 -15.35 2.07 18.05
CA HIS A 241 -15.65 0.93 18.92
C HIS A 241 -15.11 -0.35 18.26
N LEU A 242 -13.79 -0.54 18.31
CA LEU A 242 -13.13 -1.67 17.61
C LEU A 242 -13.59 -3.04 18.14
N ASN A 243 -13.87 -3.17 19.43
CA ASN A 243 -14.39 -4.41 20.03
C ASN A 243 -15.80 -4.78 19.49
N GLU A 244 -16.57 -3.80 19.04
CA GLU A 244 -17.89 -3.97 18.45
C GLU A 244 -17.81 -4.01 16.92
N GLU A 245 -16.62 -3.98 16.34
CA GLU A 245 -16.40 -3.84 14.91
C GLU A 245 -17.26 -2.71 14.30
N ARG A 246 -17.25 -1.55 14.96
CA ARG A 246 -18.13 -0.44 14.64
C ARG A 246 -17.41 0.90 14.73
N ILE A 247 -17.66 1.76 13.73
CA ILE A 247 -17.24 3.17 13.74
C ILE A 247 -18.47 4.03 13.45
N GLN A 248 -18.62 5.13 14.17
CA GLN A 248 -19.77 6.03 14.03
C GLN A 248 -19.32 7.50 13.96
N LEU A 249 -19.95 8.27 13.07
CA LEU A 249 -19.80 9.73 12.98
C LEU A 249 -21.11 10.38 12.57
N SER A 250 -21.18 11.72 12.60
CA SER A 250 -22.31 12.49 12.08
C SER A 250 -22.27 12.51 10.52
N ARG A 251 -23.39 12.21 9.88
CA ARG A 251 -23.57 12.34 8.44
C ARG A 251 -23.37 13.78 7.97
N ALA A 252 -23.87 14.76 8.74
CA ALA A 252 -23.69 16.17 8.43
C ALA A 252 -22.21 16.56 8.46
N SER A 253 -21.45 16.12 9.46
CA SER A 253 -20.02 16.37 9.53
C SER A 253 -19.26 15.72 8.37
N PHE A 254 -19.61 14.49 7.99
CA PHE A 254 -19.04 13.83 6.82
C PHE A 254 -19.30 14.61 5.53
N ASN A 255 -20.54 15.07 5.32
CA ASN A 255 -20.93 15.78 4.10
C ASN A 255 -20.27 17.17 3.95
N GLN A 256 -19.78 17.77 5.04
CA GLN A 256 -19.03 19.03 5.00
C GLN A 256 -17.59 18.87 4.48
N LEU A 257 -17.07 17.66 4.42
CA LEU A 257 -15.75 17.40 3.87
C LEU A 257 -15.78 17.52 2.34
N ASP A 258 -14.65 17.97 1.77
CA ASP A 258 -14.42 17.86 0.34
C ASP A 258 -14.27 16.39 -0.10
N GLU A 259 -14.46 16.11 -1.38
CA GLU A 259 -14.50 14.76 -1.95
C GLU A 259 -13.22 13.95 -1.65
N ILE A 260 -12.04 14.56 -1.82
CA ILE A 260 -10.77 13.90 -1.55
C ILE A 260 -10.62 13.58 -0.05
N SER A 261 -11.03 14.50 0.81
CA SER A 261 -11.04 14.31 2.28
C SER A 261 -11.99 13.18 2.70
N LYS A 262 -13.18 13.06 2.08
CA LYS A 262 -14.11 11.95 2.30
C LYS A 262 -13.47 10.60 1.93
N MET A 263 -12.82 10.53 0.76
CA MET A 263 -12.14 9.30 0.32
C MET A 263 -11.01 8.90 1.28
N ILE A 264 -10.16 9.84 1.67
CA ILE A 264 -9.03 9.60 2.60
C ILE A 264 -9.55 9.19 3.98
N LEU A 265 -10.63 9.84 4.46
CA LEU A 265 -11.27 9.45 5.71
C LEU A 265 -11.75 8.00 5.67
N LEU A 266 -12.51 7.62 4.63
CA LEU A 266 -13.01 6.26 4.50
C LEU A 266 -11.89 5.23 4.39
N ASP A 267 -10.85 5.48 3.57
CA ASP A 267 -9.69 4.59 3.48
C ASP A 267 -9.09 4.33 4.86
N ARG A 268 -8.94 5.38 5.67
CA ARG A 268 -8.36 5.28 7.00
C ARG A 268 -9.26 4.55 8.01
N LEU A 269 -10.57 4.78 7.94
CA LEU A 269 -11.55 4.04 8.75
C LEU A 269 -11.60 2.55 8.37
N PHE A 270 -11.50 2.24 7.09
CA PHE A 270 -11.42 0.86 6.60
C PHE A 270 -10.13 0.15 7.05
N GLU A 271 -9.01 0.86 7.05
CA GLU A 271 -7.74 0.34 7.57
C GLU A 271 -7.83 0.03 9.07
N MET A 272 -8.44 0.92 9.88
CA MET A 272 -8.67 0.69 11.31
C MET A 272 -9.54 -0.53 11.59
N LEU A 273 -10.51 -0.80 10.73
CA LEU A 273 -11.39 -1.99 10.77
C LEU A 273 -10.76 -3.23 10.12
N GLN A 274 -9.49 -3.16 9.70
CA GLN A 274 -8.77 -4.23 9.00
C GLN A 274 -9.49 -4.75 7.74
N LEU A 275 -10.19 -3.84 7.05
CA LEU A 275 -10.87 -4.16 5.81
C LEU A 275 -9.87 -4.21 4.67
N ASN A 276 -9.33 -5.41 4.39
CA ASN A 276 -8.26 -5.66 3.42
C ASN A 276 -8.76 -5.63 1.96
N LYS A 277 -9.51 -4.58 1.60
CA LYS A 277 -10.01 -4.37 0.25
C LYS A 277 -9.81 -2.92 -0.17
N SER A 278 -9.22 -2.70 -1.33
CA SER A 278 -9.13 -1.37 -1.94
C SER A 278 -10.31 -1.15 -2.88
N PHE A 279 -10.86 0.06 -2.85
CA PHE A 279 -12.01 0.45 -3.66
C PHE A 279 -11.59 1.43 -4.76
N SER A 280 -12.26 1.38 -5.89
CA SER A 280 -12.06 2.31 -7.00
C SER A 280 -12.72 3.66 -6.69
N GLU A 281 -12.27 4.73 -7.34
CA GLU A 281 -12.89 6.06 -7.24
C GLU A 281 -14.37 6.04 -7.61
N LYS A 282 -14.75 5.22 -8.59
CA LYS A 282 -16.15 4.99 -8.95
C LYS A 282 -16.98 4.50 -7.77
N ASN A 283 -16.48 3.56 -6.95
CA ASN A 283 -17.21 3.09 -5.77
C ASN A 283 -17.46 4.23 -4.77
N TYR A 284 -16.45 5.09 -4.52
CA TYR A 284 -16.62 6.22 -3.60
C TYR A 284 -17.65 7.20 -4.10
N ASN A 285 -17.63 7.55 -5.39
CA ASN A 285 -18.60 8.48 -5.99
C ASN A 285 -20.03 7.94 -5.88
N GLU A 286 -20.25 6.66 -6.18
CA GLU A 286 -21.55 5.99 -6.01
C GLU A 286 -22.02 6.02 -4.54
N TRP A 287 -21.11 5.86 -3.59
CA TRP A 287 -21.45 5.94 -2.16
C TRP A 287 -21.75 7.37 -1.72
N PHE A 288 -20.99 8.36 -2.19
CA PHE A 288 -21.24 9.78 -1.85
C PHE A 288 -22.59 10.24 -2.35
N GLU A 289 -22.98 9.91 -3.57
CA GLU A 289 -24.31 10.20 -4.10
C GLU A 289 -25.43 9.64 -3.18
N GLN A 290 -25.28 8.41 -2.70
CA GLN A 290 -26.23 7.81 -1.78
C GLN A 290 -26.21 8.50 -0.41
N ILE A 291 -25.02 8.73 0.16
CA ILE A 291 -24.86 9.34 1.49
C ILE A 291 -25.35 10.78 1.50
N GLU A 292 -25.22 11.53 0.42
CA GLU A 292 -25.69 12.91 0.28
C GLU A 292 -27.17 13.01 -0.06
N SER A 293 -27.81 11.92 -0.44
CA SER A 293 -29.24 11.90 -0.77
C SER A 293 -30.12 12.30 0.42
N LYS A 294 -31.39 12.62 0.18
CA LYS A 294 -32.37 12.99 1.22
C LYS A 294 -32.91 11.78 1.99
N GLN A 295 -32.53 10.57 1.64
CA GLN A 295 -33.01 9.36 2.32
C GLN A 295 -32.50 9.32 3.76
N SER A 296 -33.43 9.03 4.70
CA SER A 296 -33.12 8.96 6.13
C SER A 296 -32.46 7.63 6.54
N GLN A 297 -32.67 6.59 5.75
CA GLN A 297 -32.11 5.25 6.01
C GLN A 297 -31.50 4.69 4.73
N ILE A 298 -30.23 4.31 4.77
CA ILE A 298 -29.48 3.77 3.63
C ILE A 298 -28.56 2.66 4.16
N LYS A 299 -28.44 1.57 3.39
CA LYS A 299 -27.46 0.52 3.63
C LYS A 299 -26.63 0.35 2.36
N ILE A 300 -25.32 0.52 2.46
CA ILE A 300 -24.36 0.37 1.37
C ILE A 300 -23.45 -0.81 1.69
N PRO A 301 -23.52 -1.92 0.94
CA PRO A 301 -22.62 -3.06 1.13
C PRO A 301 -21.21 -2.70 0.64
N LEU A 302 -20.20 -2.90 1.48
CA LEU A 302 -18.78 -2.75 1.14
C LEU A 302 -18.16 -4.08 0.75
N THR A 303 -18.46 -5.11 1.56
CA THR A 303 -18.05 -6.50 1.37
C THR A 303 -19.13 -7.42 1.92
N GLU A 304 -18.94 -8.74 1.88
CA GLU A 304 -19.84 -9.69 2.52
C GLU A 304 -20.00 -9.44 4.03
N LYS A 305 -18.92 -8.97 4.70
CA LYS A 305 -18.90 -8.70 6.14
C LYS A 305 -19.24 -7.25 6.50
N TRP A 306 -18.92 -6.26 5.68
CA TRP A 306 -18.91 -4.85 6.06
C TRP A 306 -19.95 -4.02 5.30
N ILE A 307 -20.66 -3.15 6.01
CA ILE A 307 -21.63 -2.20 5.44
C ILE A 307 -21.41 -0.78 5.97
N ILE A 308 -21.80 0.21 5.17
CA ILE A 308 -22.11 1.55 5.66
C ILE A 308 -23.63 1.61 5.89
N GLN A 309 -24.03 2.03 7.07
CA GLN A 309 -25.42 2.29 7.41
C GLN A 309 -25.60 3.76 7.74
N ILE A 310 -26.55 4.40 7.08
CA ILE A 310 -27.03 5.74 7.42
C ILE A 310 -28.37 5.59 8.12
N ALA A 311 -28.53 6.25 9.28
CA ALA A 311 -29.78 6.33 10.01
C ALA A 311 -29.94 7.78 10.51
N TYR A 312 -30.75 8.57 9.79
CA TYR A 312 -30.86 10.02 9.97
C TYR A 312 -29.50 10.71 9.86
N ASP A 313 -28.99 11.33 10.94
CA ASP A 313 -27.66 11.93 10.97
C ASP A 313 -26.55 10.96 11.39
N LYS A 314 -26.86 9.71 11.73
CA LYS A 314 -25.85 8.72 12.09
C LYS A 314 -25.28 8.07 10.83
N PHE A 315 -23.97 8.19 10.66
CA PHE A 315 -23.17 7.46 9.68
C PHE A 315 -22.40 6.37 10.44
N ILE A 316 -22.63 5.12 10.10
CA ILE A 316 -22.07 3.97 10.81
C ILE A 316 -21.39 3.03 9.82
N ILE A 317 -20.16 2.66 10.07
CA ILE A 317 -19.48 1.54 9.40
C ILE A 317 -19.45 0.39 10.40
N MET A 318 -20.00 -0.77 10.02
CA MET A 318 -20.14 -1.89 10.94
C MET A 318 -20.07 -3.23 10.22
N ALA A 319 -19.69 -4.27 10.97
CA ALA A 319 -19.83 -5.63 10.49
C ALA A 319 -21.32 -5.98 10.34
N HIS A 320 -21.66 -6.57 9.22
CA HIS A 320 -23.00 -7.12 8.95
C HIS A 320 -22.93 -8.63 9.14
N TYR A 321 -23.57 -9.10 10.18
CA TYR A 321 -23.80 -10.52 10.36
C TYR A 321 -25.18 -10.82 9.79
N GLU A 322 -25.29 -11.76 8.85
CA GLU A 322 -26.58 -12.35 8.53
C GLU A 322 -27.11 -12.98 9.81
N HIS A 323 -28.01 -12.29 10.47
CA HIS A 323 -28.75 -12.91 11.53
C HIS A 323 -29.58 -14.03 10.90
N SER A 324 -29.30 -15.29 11.26
CA SER A 324 -30.28 -16.34 11.14
C SER A 324 -31.59 -15.77 11.67
N LEU A 325 -32.68 -15.88 10.88
CA LEU A 325 -34.02 -15.42 11.25
C LEU A 325 -34.21 -15.65 12.74
N LEU A 326 -34.34 -14.56 13.51
CA LEU A 326 -34.65 -14.65 14.92
C LEU A 326 -35.99 -15.39 14.99
N GLU A 327 -36.03 -16.51 15.67
CA GLU A 327 -37.27 -17.22 15.91
C GLU A 327 -38.24 -16.28 16.62
N GLU A 328 -39.45 -16.17 16.10
CA GLU A 328 -40.49 -15.39 16.77
C GLU A 328 -40.75 -15.96 18.15
N GLN A 329 -40.49 -15.18 19.19
CA GLN A 329 -40.82 -15.56 20.57
C GLN A 329 -42.15 -14.91 20.96
N ILE A 330 -43.10 -15.75 21.30
CA ILE A 330 -44.41 -15.27 21.81
C ILE A 330 -44.21 -14.85 23.27
N VAL A 331 -44.37 -13.57 23.54
CA VAL A 331 -44.33 -12.98 24.88
C VAL A 331 -45.63 -13.20 25.58
N THR A 332 -45.67 -14.11 26.57
CA THR A 332 -46.89 -14.48 27.28
C THR A 332 -47.06 -13.83 28.65
N HIS A 333 -46.00 -13.29 29.25
CA HIS A 333 -46.04 -12.67 30.57
C HIS A 333 -44.86 -11.70 30.77
N PRO A 334 -44.91 -10.76 31.73
CA PRO A 334 -43.83 -9.88 32.05
C PRO A 334 -42.61 -10.64 32.53
N TYR A 335 -41.51 -10.55 31.78
CA TYR A 335 -40.25 -11.20 32.05
C TYR A 335 -39.11 -10.55 31.23
N THR A 336 -37.88 -10.93 31.49
CA THR A 336 -36.74 -10.56 30.63
C THR A 336 -36.52 -11.66 29.61
N TYR A 337 -36.67 -11.32 28.35
CA TYR A 337 -36.49 -12.22 27.21
C TYR A 337 -35.15 -11.94 26.53
N GLN A 338 -34.45 -12.97 26.11
CA GLN A 338 -33.24 -12.85 25.33
C GLN A 338 -33.60 -12.93 23.84
N PHE A 339 -33.27 -11.88 23.09
CA PHE A 339 -33.45 -11.82 21.63
C PHE A 339 -32.07 -11.63 20.98
N GLY A 340 -31.47 -12.71 20.50
CA GLY A 340 -30.10 -12.70 20.01
C GLY A 340 -29.13 -12.22 21.12
N HIS A 341 -28.47 -11.08 20.90
CA HIS A 341 -27.59 -10.45 21.90
C HIS A 341 -28.29 -9.42 22.80
N TYR A 342 -29.59 -9.20 22.63
CA TYR A 342 -30.36 -8.22 23.40
C TYR A 342 -31.16 -8.89 24.50
N LEU A 343 -31.18 -8.26 25.69
CA LEU A 343 -32.09 -8.58 26.77
C LEU A 343 -33.24 -7.55 26.76
N ILE A 344 -34.45 -8.00 26.48
CA ILE A 344 -35.65 -7.19 26.47
C ILE A 344 -36.46 -7.47 27.73
N THR A 345 -36.53 -6.51 28.64
CA THR A 345 -37.35 -6.64 29.86
C THR A 345 -38.71 -6.00 29.64
N ILE A 346 -39.77 -6.77 29.81
CA ILE A 346 -41.13 -6.31 29.69
C ILE A 346 -41.71 -6.17 31.10
N HIS A 347 -42.12 -4.94 31.44
CA HIS A 347 -42.76 -4.62 32.73
C HIS A 347 -44.28 -4.50 32.57
N PRO A 348 -45.06 -4.93 33.54
CA PRO A 348 -46.50 -4.66 33.54
C PRO A 348 -46.73 -3.16 33.73
N VAL A 349 -47.46 -2.53 32.82
CA VAL A 349 -47.88 -1.12 32.93
C VAL A 349 -49.34 -1.08 33.34
N SER A 350 -49.63 -0.35 34.39
CA SER A 350 -50.98 -0.25 34.93
C SER A 350 -51.94 0.71 34.15
N TYR A 351 -51.76 0.88 32.85
CA TYR A 351 -52.60 1.79 32.04
C TYR A 351 -53.29 1.09 30.91
N THR A 352 -54.60 1.32 30.84
CA THR A 352 -55.61 0.69 30.01
C THR A 352 -55.73 1.19 28.58
N HIS A 353 -54.67 1.75 27.98
CA HIS A 353 -54.70 2.16 26.56
C HIS A 353 -53.39 1.79 25.84
N LEU A 354 -53.26 0.55 25.48
CA LEU A 354 -52.44 0.16 24.34
C LEU A 354 -53.19 0.48 23.05
N ARG A 355 -52.96 1.62 22.43
CA ARG A 355 -53.27 1.79 21.01
C ARG A 355 -52.28 0.98 20.22
N ALA A 356 -52.76 -0.05 19.56
CA ALA A 356 -52.03 -0.90 18.62
C ALA A 356 -51.66 -0.10 17.35
N HIS A 357 -50.65 0.73 17.42
CA HIS A 357 -50.05 1.36 16.24
C HIS A 357 -48.60 1.70 16.47
N GLU A 358 -47.79 0.70 16.77
CA GLU A 358 -46.34 0.77 16.51
C GLU A 358 -45.82 -0.65 16.33
N THR A 359 -46.01 -1.19 15.13
CA THR A 359 -45.16 -2.27 14.64
C THR A 359 -43.79 -1.64 14.38
N LEU A 360 -42.83 -1.89 15.26
CA LEU A 360 -41.43 -1.65 14.97
C LEU A 360 -41.02 -2.54 13.79
N ARG A 361 -41.04 -1.97 12.59
CA ARG A 361 -40.35 -2.55 11.42
C ARG A 361 -38.91 -2.05 11.46
N TYR A 362 -37.99 -2.94 11.71
CA TYR A 362 -36.58 -2.74 11.51
C TYR A 362 -36.15 -3.23 10.12
#